data_01edeaa89222a5bad368f4bbcb2c90a6
#
_entry.id   01edeaa89222a5bad368f4bbcb2c90a6
#
_cell.length_a   1.000
_cell.length_b   1.000
_cell.length_c   1.000
_cell.angle_alpha   90.00
_cell.angle_beta   90.00
_cell.angle_gamma   90.00
#
_symmetry.space_group_name_H-M   'P 1'
#
loop_
_entity.id
_entity.type
_entity.pdbx_description
1 polymer ?
#
loop_
_entity_poly.entity_id
_entity_poly.type
_entity_poly.pdbx_seq_one_letter_code
_entity_poly.pdbx_strand_id
1 'polypeptide(L)'
;QRSAELALIESERAILTQHDVLRAERTLAGRLQHTLLPLPTRPVQLAGLRVEVAYLPAQSGVHVGGDWFSVLELPDGDAVFVVGDVAGHGIDAVATMALLRFTAKGMLITGSSLTGALARLNTLLLHSRDSHGTATLVLARYRPAERRLVWAQAGHPPPLLVRDGEVHYLQRPRGMLLGASPAPVFAEAECRLEPGDRVLLYTDGLVERPAEGIDRGLKRLSDAVLTQHTDEPGSQPLGLLLASMLEGGRRDDVCVLDIRAPLDAR
;
A
#
# COMPACT_ATOMS: atom_id res chain seq x y z
N GLN A 1 20.03 51.63 8.61
CA GLN A 1 19.94 50.65 9.70
C GLN A 1 18.48 50.28 10.01
N ARG A 2 17.59 51.22 10.29
CA ARG A 2 16.18 51.00 10.65
C ARG A 2 15.36 50.30 9.56
N SER A 3 15.66 50.56 8.28
CA SER A 3 15.00 49.91 7.14
C SER A 3 15.39 48.43 6.97
N ALA A 4 16.64 48.08 7.25
CA ALA A 4 17.13 46.72 7.20
C ALA A 4 16.58 45.87 8.37
N GLU A 5 16.42 46.50 9.52
CA GLU A 5 15.84 45.85 10.71
C GLU A 5 14.36 45.53 10.54
N LEU A 6 13.60 46.47 9.95
CA LEU A 6 12.19 46.24 9.63
C LEU A 6 12.02 45.13 8.58
N ALA A 7 12.84 45.12 7.53
CA ALA A 7 12.81 44.06 6.52
C ALA A 7 13.13 42.67 7.09
N LEU A 8 14.04 42.59 8.07
CA LEU A 8 14.36 41.36 8.76
C LEU A 8 13.18 40.85 9.59
N ILE A 9 12.52 41.73 10.36
CA ILE A 9 11.36 41.39 11.18
C ILE A 9 10.17 40.92 10.30
N GLU A 10 9.96 41.58 9.17
CA GLU A 10 8.92 41.17 8.21
C GLU A 10 9.22 39.80 7.59
N SER A 11 10.49 39.54 7.23
CA SER A 11 10.94 38.25 6.72
C SER A 11 10.77 37.13 7.76
N GLU A 12 11.18 37.37 9.01
CA GLU A 12 11.00 36.40 10.10
C GLU A 12 9.53 36.10 10.37
N ARG A 13 8.67 37.12 10.37
CA ARG A 13 7.20 36.92 10.49
C ARG A 13 6.62 36.12 9.35
N ALA A 14 7.04 36.38 8.11
CA ALA A 14 6.58 35.64 6.95
C ALA A 14 7.01 34.17 7.04
N ILE A 15 8.24 33.88 7.47
CA ILE A 15 8.74 32.52 7.68
C ILE A 15 7.95 31.78 8.76
N LEU A 16 7.70 32.43 9.90
CA LEU A 16 6.91 31.85 10.99
C LEU A 16 5.47 31.55 10.56
N THR A 17 4.82 32.48 9.86
CA THR A 17 3.46 32.28 9.34
C THR A 17 3.41 31.13 8.34
N GLN A 18 4.38 31.04 7.44
CA GLN A 18 4.48 29.95 6.47
C GLN A 18 4.69 28.60 7.17
N HIS A 19 5.52 28.57 8.21
CA HIS A 19 5.76 27.37 9.01
C HIS A 19 4.50 26.89 9.73
N ASP A 20 3.72 27.80 10.32
CA ASP A 20 2.47 27.49 11.01
C ASP A 20 1.40 26.97 10.04
N VAL A 21 1.28 27.55 8.85
CA VAL A 21 0.38 27.08 7.80
C VAL A 21 0.74 25.66 7.37
N LEU A 22 2.01 25.40 7.07
CA LEU A 22 2.49 24.08 6.69
C LEU A 22 2.26 23.04 7.78
N ARG A 23 2.41 23.43 9.05
CA ARG A 23 2.15 22.55 10.19
C ARG A 23 0.67 22.20 10.34
N ALA A 24 -0.21 23.18 10.14
CA ALA A 24 -1.65 22.98 10.16
C ALA A 24 -2.11 22.06 9.01
N GLU A 25 -1.60 22.28 7.81
CA GLU A 25 -1.87 21.46 6.63
C GLU A 25 -1.47 20.00 6.83
N ARG A 26 -0.27 19.76 7.37
CA ARG A 26 0.23 18.42 7.69
C ARG A 26 -0.65 17.71 8.72
N THR A 27 -1.06 18.42 9.76
CA THR A 27 -1.93 17.88 10.80
C THR A 27 -3.30 17.50 10.21
N LEU A 28 -3.84 18.31 9.30
CA LEU A 28 -5.09 18.03 8.62
C LEU A 28 -4.97 16.80 7.70
N ALA A 29 -3.93 16.75 6.87
CA ALA A 29 -3.68 15.61 5.98
C ALA A 29 -3.57 14.30 6.76
N GLY A 30 -2.83 14.28 7.88
CA GLY A 30 -2.69 13.12 8.74
C GLY A 30 -4.01 12.69 9.38
N ARG A 31 -4.85 13.63 9.82
CA ARG A 31 -6.19 13.33 10.35
C ARG A 31 -7.11 12.76 9.28
N LEU A 32 -7.11 13.33 8.08
CA LEU A 32 -7.89 12.84 6.96
C LEU A 32 -7.47 11.44 6.57
N GLN A 33 -6.17 11.19 6.42
CA GLN A 33 -5.63 9.87 6.11
C GLN A 33 -6.06 8.83 7.15
N HIS A 34 -5.91 9.13 8.44
CA HIS A 34 -6.35 8.23 9.52
C HIS A 34 -7.85 7.95 9.48
N THR A 35 -8.67 8.95 9.17
CA THR A 35 -10.13 8.80 9.05
C THR A 35 -10.51 7.98 7.81
N LEU A 36 -9.80 8.16 6.71
CA LEU A 36 -10.06 7.48 5.44
C LEU A 36 -9.52 6.06 5.40
N LEU A 37 -8.54 5.72 6.25
CA LEU A 37 -7.92 4.40 6.36
C LEU A 37 -8.15 3.79 7.75
N PRO A 38 -9.36 3.30 8.05
CA PRO A 38 -9.61 2.66 9.33
C PRO A 38 -8.80 1.35 9.43
N LEU A 39 -7.82 1.35 10.33
CA LEU A 39 -6.99 0.18 10.59
C LEU A 39 -7.75 -0.82 11.47
N PRO A 40 -7.79 -2.10 11.08
CA PRO A 40 -8.32 -3.14 11.95
C PRO A 40 -7.45 -3.27 13.20
N THR A 41 -8.07 -3.34 14.37
CA THR A 41 -7.38 -3.56 15.64
C THR A 41 -7.03 -5.02 15.89
N ARG A 42 -7.58 -5.92 15.09
CA ARG A 42 -7.37 -7.38 15.14
C ARG A 42 -7.26 -7.94 13.74
N PRO A 43 -6.65 -9.12 13.56
CA PRO A 43 -6.66 -9.82 12.29
C PRO A 43 -8.09 -10.02 11.77
N VAL A 44 -8.28 -9.75 10.49
CA VAL A 44 -9.57 -9.92 9.80
C VAL A 44 -9.67 -11.35 9.28
N GLN A 45 -10.81 -12.01 9.51
CA GLN A 45 -11.11 -13.30 8.86
C GLN A 45 -12.00 -13.03 7.65
N LEU A 46 -11.58 -13.47 6.48
CA LEU A 46 -12.26 -13.17 5.22
C LEU A 46 -12.06 -14.30 4.22
N ALA A 47 -13.15 -14.84 3.66
CA ALA A 47 -13.12 -15.94 2.70
C ALA A 47 -12.27 -17.16 3.14
N GLY A 48 -12.21 -17.42 4.46
CA GLY A 48 -11.37 -18.48 5.03
C GLY A 48 -9.89 -18.10 5.21
N LEU A 49 -9.48 -16.89 4.85
CA LEU A 49 -8.13 -16.37 5.06
C LEU A 49 -8.05 -15.51 6.33
N ARG A 50 -6.89 -15.52 6.98
CA ARG A 50 -6.53 -14.57 8.04
C ARG A 50 -5.70 -13.44 7.47
N VAL A 51 -6.11 -12.22 7.68
CA VAL A 51 -5.46 -11.01 7.15
C VAL A 51 -5.04 -10.10 8.29
N GLU A 52 -3.76 -9.81 8.36
CA GLU A 52 -3.20 -8.77 9.23
C GLU A 52 -2.82 -7.55 8.39
N VAL A 53 -3.09 -6.38 8.93
CA VAL A 53 -2.82 -5.10 8.27
C VAL A 53 -1.85 -4.31 9.12
N ALA A 54 -0.80 -3.82 8.50
CA ALA A 54 0.07 -2.81 9.11
C ALA A 54 0.11 -1.57 8.22
N TYR A 55 -0.03 -0.44 8.84
CA TYR A 55 0.16 0.87 8.24
C TYR A 55 1.02 1.72 9.17
N LEU A 56 2.14 2.19 8.68
CA LEU A 56 3.10 2.97 9.44
C LEU A 56 3.41 4.27 8.67
N PRO A 57 3.02 5.44 9.18
CA PRO A 57 3.35 6.70 8.53
C PRO A 57 4.86 6.99 8.59
N ALA A 58 5.37 7.80 7.67
CA ALA A 58 6.76 8.26 7.65
C ALA A 58 7.15 8.90 9.00
N GLN A 59 8.37 8.61 9.47
CA GLN A 59 8.82 9.08 10.80
C GLN A 59 9.07 10.58 10.88
N SER A 60 9.41 11.20 9.76
CA SER A 60 9.83 12.62 9.74
C SER A 60 8.71 13.60 10.09
N GLY A 61 7.45 13.15 10.19
CA GLY A 61 6.28 14.02 10.39
C GLY A 61 6.10 15.09 9.31
N VAL A 62 7.00 15.07 8.31
CA VAL A 62 7.09 16.08 7.25
C VAL A 62 6.17 15.73 6.09
N HIS A 63 5.93 14.43 5.88
CA HIS A 63 5.16 13.95 4.74
C HIS A 63 4.07 13.00 5.21
N VAL A 64 2.85 13.29 4.84
CA VAL A 64 1.73 12.34 4.87
C VAL A 64 1.67 11.77 3.46
N GLY A 65 1.90 10.48 3.33
CA GLY A 65 1.98 9.81 2.03
C GLY A 65 0.63 9.44 1.44
N GLY A 66 0.69 8.86 0.26
CA GLY A 66 -0.43 8.40 -0.52
C GLY A 66 -0.73 6.91 -0.41
N ASP A 67 -0.09 6.20 0.53
CA ASP A 67 -0.28 4.77 0.74
C ASP A 67 -1.70 4.43 1.20
N TRP A 68 -2.26 3.34 0.69
CA TRP A 68 -3.54 2.83 1.17
C TRP A 68 -3.68 1.33 0.98
N PHE A 69 -4.69 0.79 1.66
CA PHE A 69 -5.14 -0.58 1.49
C PHE A 69 -6.66 -0.68 1.46
N SER A 70 -7.17 -1.80 0.98
CA SER A 70 -8.54 -2.24 1.19
C SER A 70 -8.59 -3.75 1.31
N VAL A 71 -9.46 -4.22 2.19
CA VAL A 71 -9.80 -5.63 2.35
C VAL A 71 -11.31 -5.71 2.17
N LEU A 72 -11.76 -6.40 1.13
CA LEU A 72 -13.16 -6.39 0.71
C LEU A 72 -13.68 -7.82 0.60
N GLU A 73 -14.88 -8.05 1.09
CA GLU A 73 -15.69 -9.22 0.77
C GLU A 73 -16.64 -8.85 -0.37
N LEU A 74 -16.66 -9.68 -1.41
CA LEU A 74 -17.55 -9.48 -2.54
C LEU A 74 -18.87 -10.21 -2.31
N PRO A 75 -19.95 -9.79 -3.01
CA PRO A 75 -21.27 -10.43 -2.86
C PRO A 75 -21.30 -11.93 -3.18
N ASP A 76 -20.34 -12.43 -3.96
CA ASP A 76 -20.18 -13.84 -4.34
C ASP A 76 -19.34 -14.66 -3.33
N GLY A 77 -18.87 -14.02 -2.25
CA GLY A 77 -18.05 -14.66 -1.22
C GLY A 77 -16.54 -14.65 -1.52
N ASP A 78 -16.12 -14.07 -2.64
CA ASP A 78 -14.71 -13.85 -2.92
C ASP A 78 -14.15 -12.71 -2.05
N ALA A 79 -12.85 -12.73 -1.81
CA ALA A 79 -12.14 -11.64 -1.15
C ALA A 79 -11.30 -10.84 -2.14
N VAL A 80 -11.22 -9.51 -1.95
CA VAL A 80 -10.29 -8.67 -2.71
C VAL A 80 -9.40 -7.89 -1.76
N PHE A 81 -8.12 -7.91 -2.07
CA PHE A 81 -7.05 -7.20 -1.37
C PHE A 81 -6.48 -6.14 -2.29
N VAL A 82 -6.32 -4.95 -1.76
CA VAL A 82 -5.83 -3.79 -2.50
C VAL A 82 -4.71 -3.16 -1.71
N VAL A 83 -3.59 -2.91 -2.35
CA VAL A 83 -2.52 -2.07 -1.82
C VAL A 83 -2.09 -1.11 -2.92
N GLY A 84 -1.98 0.15 -2.59
CA GLY A 84 -1.60 1.19 -3.54
C GLY A 84 -0.82 2.31 -2.89
N ASP A 85 -0.18 3.09 -3.72
CA ASP A 85 0.60 4.26 -3.34
C ASP A 85 0.47 5.35 -4.41
N VAL A 86 0.07 6.55 -3.97
CA VAL A 86 0.00 7.76 -4.79
C VAL A 86 1.31 8.51 -4.70
N ALA A 87 1.91 8.82 -5.84
CA ALA A 87 3.12 9.63 -5.89
C ALA A 87 2.89 11.01 -5.29
N GLY A 88 3.83 11.45 -4.45
CA GLY A 88 3.77 12.74 -3.75
C GLY A 88 3.35 12.62 -2.29
N HIS A 89 3.05 13.75 -1.67
CA HIS A 89 2.74 13.81 -0.24
C HIS A 89 1.78 14.98 0.07
N GLY A 90 1.23 14.95 1.26
CA GLY A 90 0.35 16.00 1.74
C GLY A 90 -1.10 15.79 1.34
N ILE A 91 -1.88 16.87 1.41
CA ILE A 91 -3.33 16.81 1.25
C ILE A 91 -3.76 16.36 -0.14
N ASP A 92 -3.02 16.73 -1.17
CA ASP A 92 -3.32 16.36 -2.56
C ASP A 92 -3.13 14.85 -2.78
N ALA A 93 -2.06 14.27 -2.22
CA ALA A 93 -1.84 12.83 -2.27
C ALA A 93 -2.94 12.08 -1.51
N VAL A 94 -3.37 12.56 -0.34
CA VAL A 94 -4.48 11.98 0.44
C VAL A 94 -5.79 12.08 -0.32
N ALA A 95 -6.08 13.20 -0.99
CA ALA A 95 -7.29 13.37 -1.79
C ALA A 95 -7.31 12.42 -2.99
N THR A 96 -6.20 12.29 -3.71
CA THR A 96 -6.06 11.34 -4.83
C THR A 96 -6.15 9.88 -4.35
N MET A 97 -5.53 9.56 -3.23
CA MET A 97 -5.65 8.24 -2.57
C MET A 97 -7.11 7.92 -2.26
N ALA A 98 -7.84 8.85 -1.65
CA ALA A 98 -9.25 8.66 -1.32
C ALA A 98 -10.09 8.43 -2.59
N LEU A 99 -9.87 9.21 -3.63
CA LEU A 99 -10.53 9.06 -4.93
C LEU A 99 -10.30 7.65 -5.50
N LEU A 100 -9.05 7.21 -5.60
CA LEU A 100 -8.71 5.90 -6.15
C LEU A 100 -9.27 4.76 -5.29
N ARG A 101 -9.11 4.85 -3.97
CA ARG A 101 -9.56 3.84 -3.02
C ARG A 101 -11.06 3.61 -3.09
N PHE A 102 -11.87 4.66 -3.01
CA PHE A 102 -13.33 4.53 -3.01
C PHE A 102 -13.87 4.16 -4.38
N THR A 103 -13.27 4.66 -5.45
CA THR A 103 -13.65 4.29 -6.82
C THR A 103 -13.33 2.81 -7.10
N ALA A 104 -12.14 2.35 -6.73
CA ALA A 104 -11.76 0.93 -6.85
C ALA A 104 -12.73 0.04 -6.07
N LYS A 105 -13.03 0.39 -4.82
CA LYS A 105 -13.99 -0.34 -3.98
C LYS A 105 -15.36 -0.46 -4.64
N GLY A 106 -15.90 0.65 -5.13
CA GLY A 106 -17.20 0.66 -5.82
C GLY A 106 -17.20 -0.23 -7.07
N MET A 107 -16.20 -0.13 -7.92
CA MET A 107 -16.06 -0.93 -9.13
C MET A 107 -15.96 -2.43 -8.83
N LEU A 108 -15.14 -2.81 -7.86
CA LEU A 108 -14.89 -4.22 -7.52
C LEU A 108 -16.14 -4.87 -6.91
N ILE A 109 -16.82 -4.19 -5.99
CA ILE A 109 -18.06 -4.70 -5.38
C ILE A 109 -19.17 -4.84 -6.41
N THR A 110 -19.21 -3.99 -7.42
CA THR A 110 -20.21 -4.03 -8.50
C THR A 110 -19.82 -4.92 -9.68
N GLY A 111 -18.75 -5.72 -9.56
CA GLY A 111 -18.41 -6.78 -10.49
C GLY A 111 -17.41 -6.45 -11.59
N SER A 112 -16.66 -5.33 -11.48
CA SER A 112 -15.57 -5.06 -12.42
C SER A 112 -14.47 -6.12 -12.30
N SER A 113 -13.88 -6.52 -13.44
CA SER A 113 -12.65 -7.31 -13.45
C SER A 113 -11.48 -6.48 -12.91
N LEU A 114 -10.40 -7.14 -12.47
CA LEU A 114 -9.23 -6.46 -11.92
C LEU A 114 -8.58 -5.54 -12.98
N THR A 115 -8.38 -6.05 -14.18
CA THR A 115 -7.80 -5.26 -15.28
C THR A 115 -8.73 -4.13 -15.74
N GLY A 116 -10.04 -4.38 -15.77
CA GLY A 116 -11.03 -3.36 -16.07
C GLY A 116 -11.07 -2.23 -15.03
N ALA A 117 -10.93 -2.56 -13.76
CA ALA A 117 -10.82 -1.58 -12.68
C ALA A 117 -9.55 -0.73 -12.84
N LEU A 118 -8.38 -1.35 -13.09
CA LEU A 118 -7.13 -0.63 -13.33
C LEU A 118 -7.23 0.33 -14.53
N ALA A 119 -7.81 -0.12 -15.64
CA ALA A 119 -7.97 0.72 -16.83
C ALA A 119 -8.85 1.95 -16.56
N ARG A 120 -9.95 1.77 -15.81
CA ARG A 120 -10.85 2.88 -15.45
C ARG A 120 -10.22 3.84 -14.45
N LEU A 121 -9.46 3.33 -13.47
CA LEU A 121 -8.70 4.17 -12.53
C LEU A 121 -7.62 4.97 -13.25
N ASN A 122 -6.94 4.38 -14.22
CA ASN A 122 -6.00 5.11 -15.08
C ASN A 122 -6.68 6.26 -15.84
N THR A 123 -7.84 5.97 -16.46
CA THR A 123 -8.63 7.00 -17.14
C THR A 123 -9.07 8.10 -16.18
N LEU A 124 -9.50 7.72 -14.97
CA LEU A 124 -9.89 8.68 -13.93
C LEU A 124 -8.74 9.63 -13.58
N LEU A 125 -7.53 9.12 -13.34
CA LEU A 125 -6.36 9.96 -13.05
C LEU A 125 -5.99 10.89 -14.20
N LEU A 126 -6.06 10.42 -15.43
CA LEU A 126 -5.72 11.23 -16.61
C LEU A 126 -6.70 12.37 -16.89
N HIS A 127 -7.97 12.20 -16.53
CA HIS A 127 -9.05 13.12 -16.87
C HIS A 127 -9.62 13.90 -15.68
N SER A 128 -9.23 13.57 -14.46
CA SER A 128 -9.64 14.33 -13.29
C SER A 128 -8.82 15.61 -13.15
N ARG A 129 -9.51 16.73 -13.01
CA ARG A 129 -8.86 18.04 -12.75
C ARG A 129 -8.37 18.16 -11.31
N ASP A 130 -8.93 17.37 -10.42
CA ASP A 130 -8.68 17.39 -8.98
C ASP A 130 -7.63 16.38 -8.53
N SER A 131 -7.12 15.56 -9.46
CA SER A 131 -6.06 14.60 -9.20
C SER A 131 -4.87 14.83 -10.10
N HIS A 132 -3.71 14.92 -9.52
CA HIS A 132 -2.45 15.11 -10.22
C HIS A 132 -1.48 14.00 -9.81
N GLY A 133 -0.75 13.46 -10.78
CA GLY A 133 0.32 12.51 -10.54
C GLY A 133 0.00 11.09 -11.00
N THR A 134 0.82 10.19 -10.53
CA THR A 134 0.77 8.76 -10.82
C THR A 134 0.54 7.96 -9.55
N ALA A 135 0.12 6.72 -9.70
CA ALA A 135 -0.03 5.81 -8.58
C ALA A 135 0.41 4.39 -8.96
N THR A 136 0.93 3.67 -7.98
CA THR A 136 1.10 2.22 -8.06
C THR A 136 -0.08 1.53 -7.40
N LEU A 137 -0.45 0.35 -7.90
CA LEU A 137 -1.58 -0.39 -7.35
C LEU A 137 -1.45 -1.87 -7.64
N VAL A 138 -1.74 -2.71 -6.65
CA VAL A 138 -2.01 -4.14 -6.81
C VAL A 138 -3.43 -4.45 -6.36
N LEU A 139 -4.13 -5.20 -7.18
CA LEU A 139 -5.44 -5.78 -6.90
C LEU A 139 -5.31 -7.29 -6.90
N ALA A 140 -5.69 -7.96 -5.83
CA ALA A 140 -5.64 -9.42 -5.73
C ALA A 140 -7.00 -9.95 -5.28
N ARG A 141 -7.61 -10.83 -6.07
CA ARG A 141 -8.89 -11.49 -5.79
C ARG A 141 -8.66 -12.94 -5.44
N TYR A 142 -9.16 -13.35 -4.30
CA TYR A 142 -9.13 -14.72 -3.85
C TYR A 142 -10.51 -15.36 -3.98
N ARG A 143 -10.55 -16.52 -4.63
CA ARG A 143 -11.73 -17.36 -4.82
C ARG A 143 -11.63 -18.58 -3.90
N PRO A 144 -12.35 -18.60 -2.78
CA PRO A 144 -12.20 -19.65 -1.78
C PRO A 144 -12.57 -21.05 -2.31
N ALA A 145 -13.59 -21.16 -3.17
CA ALA A 145 -14.02 -22.43 -3.74
C ALA A 145 -12.92 -23.11 -4.58
N GLU A 146 -12.05 -22.34 -5.21
CA GLU A 146 -10.97 -22.82 -6.07
C GLU A 146 -9.60 -22.73 -5.38
N ARG A 147 -9.54 -22.13 -4.18
CA ARG A 147 -8.29 -21.71 -3.51
C ARG A 147 -7.39 -20.88 -4.44
N ARG A 148 -7.96 -20.10 -5.33
CA ARG A 148 -7.25 -19.39 -6.40
C ARG A 148 -7.11 -17.92 -6.08
N LEU A 149 -5.86 -17.44 -6.09
CA LEU A 149 -5.51 -16.03 -6.02
C LEU A 149 -5.19 -15.54 -7.43
N VAL A 150 -5.92 -14.52 -7.90
CA VAL A 150 -5.69 -13.83 -9.18
C VAL A 150 -5.30 -12.40 -8.87
N TRP A 151 -4.28 -11.88 -9.53
CA TRP A 151 -3.87 -10.48 -9.31
C TRP A 151 -3.52 -9.78 -10.60
N ALA A 152 -3.71 -8.47 -10.56
CA ALA A 152 -3.25 -7.51 -11.56
C ALA A 152 -2.56 -6.34 -10.85
N GLN A 153 -1.64 -5.67 -11.52
CA GLN A 153 -0.89 -4.58 -10.93
C GLN A 153 -0.67 -3.42 -11.90
N ALA A 154 -0.42 -2.24 -11.36
CA ALA A 154 -0.06 -1.03 -12.06
C ALA A 154 1.26 -0.48 -11.49
N GLY A 155 2.41 -0.96 -12.00
CA GLY A 155 3.74 -0.50 -11.56
C GLY A 155 4.12 -0.86 -10.11
N HIS A 156 3.36 -1.73 -9.46
CA HIS A 156 3.48 -2.06 -8.04
C HIS A 156 4.55 -3.14 -7.79
N PRO A 157 5.21 -3.17 -6.60
CA PRO A 157 6.11 -4.25 -6.23
C PRO A 157 5.45 -5.64 -6.31
N PRO A 158 6.22 -6.71 -6.63
CA PRO A 158 5.66 -8.04 -6.76
C PRO A 158 5.18 -8.58 -5.41
N PRO A 159 4.02 -9.27 -5.36
CA PRO A 159 3.61 -9.99 -4.17
C PRO A 159 4.65 -11.04 -3.78
N LEU A 160 4.80 -11.28 -2.47
CA LEU A 160 5.70 -12.30 -1.95
C LEU A 160 4.88 -13.45 -1.39
N LEU A 161 5.18 -14.67 -1.82
CA LEU A 161 4.58 -15.91 -1.33
C LEU A 161 5.57 -16.68 -0.48
N VAL A 162 5.14 -17.12 0.70
CA VAL A 162 5.84 -18.08 1.54
C VAL A 162 5.08 -19.39 1.50
N ARG A 163 5.76 -20.46 1.09
CA ARG A 163 5.22 -21.82 1.00
C ARG A 163 6.28 -22.81 1.45
N ASP A 164 5.93 -23.71 2.35
CA ASP A 164 6.82 -24.79 2.85
C ASP A 164 8.19 -24.27 3.33
N GLY A 165 8.23 -23.09 3.92
CA GLY A 165 9.46 -22.43 4.38
C GLY A 165 10.30 -21.78 3.28
N GLU A 166 9.87 -21.81 2.04
CA GLU A 166 10.48 -21.13 0.92
C GLU A 166 9.79 -19.81 0.60
N VAL A 167 10.54 -18.84 0.11
CA VAL A 167 10.04 -17.52 -0.26
C VAL A 167 10.17 -17.31 -1.76
N HIS A 168 9.06 -16.95 -2.39
CA HIS A 168 8.97 -16.73 -3.82
C HIS A 168 8.30 -15.38 -4.11
N TYR A 169 8.91 -14.57 -4.98
CA TYR A 169 8.21 -13.44 -5.58
C TYR A 169 7.29 -13.94 -6.68
N LEU A 170 6.01 -13.58 -6.57
CA LEU A 170 5.03 -13.91 -7.58
C LEU A 170 5.29 -13.12 -8.87
N GLN A 171 4.81 -13.67 -9.99
CA GLN A 171 4.93 -13.03 -11.29
C GLN A 171 4.39 -11.60 -11.27
N ARG A 172 5.10 -10.67 -11.90
CA ARG A 172 4.58 -9.32 -12.21
C ARG A 172 3.88 -9.35 -13.56
N PRO A 173 2.55 -9.42 -13.61
CA PRO A 173 1.83 -9.30 -14.86
C PRO A 173 2.04 -7.91 -15.46
N ARG A 174 1.87 -7.78 -16.78
CA ARG A 174 2.00 -6.49 -17.46
C ARG A 174 1.06 -5.46 -16.82
N GLY A 175 1.60 -4.29 -16.50
CA GLY A 175 0.88 -3.18 -15.91
C GLY A 175 1.82 -2.02 -15.63
N MET A 176 1.53 -0.86 -16.22
CA MET A 176 2.28 0.35 -15.97
C MET A 176 1.60 1.21 -14.91
N LEU A 177 2.30 2.19 -14.36
CA LEU A 177 1.77 3.17 -13.41
C LEU A 177 0.42 3.73 -13.88
N LEU A 178 -0.52 3.87 -12.96
CA LEU A 178 -1.75 4.62 -13.23
C LEU A 178 -1.41 6.09 -13.50
N GLY A 179 -2.05 6.66 -14.49
CA GLY A 179 -1.82 8.05 -14.92
C GLY A 179 -0.61 8.26 -15.82
N ALA A 180 0.15 7.21 -16.14
CA ALA A 180 1.37 7.34 -16.97
C ALA A 180 1.12 7.31 -18.48
N SER A 181 0.02 6.71 -18.92
CA SER A 181 -0.27 6.56 -20.36
C SER A 181 -1.78 6.56 -20.64
N PRO A 182 -2.22 7.14 -21.75
CA PRO A 182 -3.63 7.09 -22.18
C PRO A 182 -4.05 5.71 -22.71
N ALA A 183 -3.09 4.83 -23.05
CA ALA A 183 -3.35 3.51 -23.59
C ALA A 183 -2.63 2.42 -22.75
N PRO A 184 -3.02 2.24 -21.48
CA PRO A 184 -2.40 1.25 -20.62
C PRO A 184 -2.82 -0.17 -21.02
N VAL A 185 -1.89 -1.11 -20.83
CA VAL A 185 -2.18 -2.54 -20.95
C VAL A 185 -1.98 -3.18 -19.59
N PHE A 186 -3.02 -3.83 -19.08
CA PHE A 186 -2.99 -4.59 -17.84
C PHE A 186 -3.26 -6.06 -18.12
N ALA A 187 -2.54 -6.94 -17.43
CA ALA A 187 -2.71 -8.38 -17.49
C ALA A 187 -2.93 -8.93 -16.08
N GLU A 188 -3.43 -10.15 -16.01
CA GLU A 188 -3.59 -10.89 -14.75
C GLU A 188 -2.58 -12.03 -14.70
N ALA A 189 -2.20 -12.39 -13.47
CA ALA A 189 -1.52 -13.63 -13.14
C ALA A 189 -2.31 -14.35 -12.06
N GLU A 190 -2.10 -15.64 -11.90
CA GLU A 190 -2.82 -16.43 -10.91
C GLU A 190 -1.94 -17.52 -10.30
N CYS A 191 -2.28 -17.90 -9.08
CA CYS A 191 -1.75 -19.10 -8.44
C CYS A 191 -2.81 -19.73 -7.54
N ARG A 192 -2.66 -21.02 -7.25
CA ARG A 192 -3.44 -21.68 -6.22
C ARG A 192 -2.75 -21.48 -4.87
N LEU A 193 -3.52 -21.12 -3.85
CA LEU A 193 -3.02 -21.09 -2.47
C LEU A 193 -3.21 -22.46 -1.83
N GLU A 194 -2.14 -22.94 -1.23
CA GLU A 194 -2.15 -24.19 -0.45
C GLU A 194 -2.33 -23.88 1.04
N PRO A 195 -2.77 -24.84 1.86
CA PRO A 195 -2.85 -24.69 3.30
C PRO A 195 -1.51 -24.27 3.89
N GLY A 196 -1.51 -23.23 4.74
CA GLY A 196 -0.30 -22.70 5.35
C GLY A 196 0.44 -21.65 4.52
N ASP A 197 0.03 -21.39 3.28
CA ASP A 197 0.61 -20.31 2.49
C ASP A 197 0.41 -18.95 3.14
N ARG A 198 1.42 -18.11 2.98
CA ARG A 198 1.41 -16.71 3.40
C ARG A 198 1.73 -15.81 2.22
N VAL A 199 0.90 -14.83 1.95
CA VAL A 199 1.11 -13.84 0.88
C VAL A 199 1.26 -12.45 1.49
N LEU A 200 2.30 -11.73 1.10
CA LEU A 200 2.50 -10.33 1.46
C LEU A 200 2.25 -9.43 0.25
N LEU A 201 1.35 -8.46 0.42
CA LEU A 201 1.21 -7.30 -0.44
C LEU A 201 1.72 -6.09 0.34
N TYR A 202 2.53 -5.23 -0.28
CA TYR A 202 3.21 -4.16 0.43
C TYR A 202 3.55 -2.99 -0.49
N THR A 203 3.67 -1.80 0.06
CA THR A 203 4.17 -0.62 -0.64
C THR A 203 5.69 -0.58 -0.66
N ASP A 204 6.26 0.19 -1.57
CA ASP A 204 7.70 0.30 -1.77
C ASP A 204 8.45 0.84 -0.55
N GLY A 205 7.80 1.67 0.29
CA GLY A 205 8.37 2.14 1.56
C GLY A 205 8.88 1.03 2.50
N LEU A 206 8.39 -0.22 2.33
CA LEU A 206 8.91 -1.38 3.06
C LEU A 206 10.29 -1.82 2.55
N VAL A 207 10.54 -1.71 1.25
CA VAL A 207 11.73 -2.28 0.59
C VAL A 207 12.70 -1.22 0.09
N GLU A 208 12.25 -0.03 -0.25
CA GLU A 208 13.11 1.04 -0.73
C GLU A 208 13.94 1.67 0.39
N ARG A 209 15.23 1.87 0.09
CA ARG A 209 16.16 2.64 0.90
C ARG A 209 16.95 3.59 0.01
N PRO A 210 17.29 4.80 0.49
CA PRO A 210 18.15 5.71 -0.25
C PRO A 210 19.47 5.03 -0.64
N ALA A 211 19.91 5.25 -1.88
CA ALA A 211 21.12 4.69 -2.44
C ALA A 211 21.14 3.16 -2.60
N GLU A 212 20.03 2.47 -2.35
CA GLU A 212 19.87 1.04 -2.68
C GLU A 212 18.90 0.89 -3.85
N GLY A 213 19.21 -0.05 -4.78
CA GLY A 213 18.24 -0.46 -5.79
C GLY A 213 17.14 -1.33 -5.19
N ILE A 214 15.97 -1.31 -5.82
CA ILE A 214 14.80 -2.08 -5.38
C ILE A 214 15.12 -3.59 -5.18
N ASP A 215 15.98 -4.16 -6.00
CA ASP A 215 16.37 -5.58 -5.92
C ASP A 215 17.03 -5.95 -4.59
N ARG A 216 17.84 -5.04 -4.02
CA ARG A 216 18.42 -5.24 -2.68
C ARG A 216 17.36 -5.21 -1.60
N GLY A 217 16.39 -4.32 -1.72
CA GLY A 217 15.25 -4.23 -0.82
C GLY A 217 14.39 -5.49 -0.86
N LEU A 218 14.11 -5.99 -2.05
CA LEU A 218 13.37 -7.25 -2.24
C LEU A 218 14.15 -8.43 -1.64
N LYS A 219 15.47 -8.52 -1.89
CA LYS A 219 16.30 -9.55 -1.26
C LYS A 219 16.26 -9.47 0.27
N ARG A 220 16.37 -8.28 0.84
CA ARG A 220 16.30 -8.06 2.29
C ARG A 220 14.95 -8.51 2.86
N LEU A 221 13.84 -8.22 2.16
CA LEU A 221 12.51 -8.68 2.57
C LEU A 221 12.42 -10.20 2.56
N SER A 222 12.91 -10.84 1.50
CA SER A 222 12.96 -12.31 1.41
C SER A 222 13.77 -12.91 2.56
N ASP A 223 14.97 -12.41 2.82
CA ASP A 223 15.85 -12.87 3.89
C ASP A 223 15.19 -12.66 5.28
N ALA A 224 14.54 -11.52 5.51
CA ALA A 224 13.85 -11.22 6.77
C ALA A 224 12.65 -12.15 7.01
N VAL A 225 11.91 -12.49 5.97
CA VAL A 225 10.77 -13.43 6.08
C VAL A 225 11.25 -14.84 6.37
N LEU A 226 12.33 -15.29 5.74
CA LEU A 226 12.92 -16.62 5.96
C LEU A 226 13.45 -16.82 7.39
N THR A 227 13.93 -15.76 8.03
CA THR A 227 14.44 -15.83 9.42
C THR A 227 13.34 -15.86 10.47
N GLN A 228 12.08 -15.65 10.09
CA GLN A 228 10.95 -15.66 11.01
C GLN A 228 10.46 -17.09 11.28
N HIS A 229 10.59 -17.56 12.52
CA HIS A 229 9.89 -18.75 12.97
C HIS A 229 8.43 -18.41 13.26
N THR A 230 7.55 -18.73 12.31
CA THR A 230 6.12 -18.34 12.35
C THR A 230 5.26 -19.26 13.24
N ASP A 231 5.81 -20.34 13.76
CA ASP A 231 5.07 -21.44 14.41
C ASP A 231 4.95 -21.32 15.92
N GLU A 232 5.50 -20.27 16.55
CA GLU A 232 5.36 -20.08 18.00
C GLU A 232 3.99 -19.48 18.35
N PRO A 233 3.24 -20.11 19.29
CA PRO A 233 1.99 -19.55 19.79
C PRO A 233 2.22 -18.16 20.42
N GLY A 234 1.53 -17.14 19.89
CA GLY A 234 1.66 -15.75 20.37
C GLY A 234 2.71 -14.91 19.64
N SER A 235 3.45 -15.47 18.68
CA SER A 235 4.32 -14.67 17.82
C SER A 235 3.50 -13.65 17.00
N GLN A 236 4.02 -12.44 16.86
CA GLN A 236 3.48 -11.42 15.97
C GLN A 236 4.42 -11.27 14.77
N PRO A 237 4.37 -12.19 13.80
CA PRO A 237 5.37 -12.25 12.73
C PRO A 237 5.39 -10.98 11.86
N LEU A 238 4.25 -10.32 11.66
CA LEU A 238 4.21 -9.05 10.94
C LEU A 238 4.95 -7.93 11.72
N GLY A 239 4.77 -7.86 13.04
CA GLY A 239 5.48 -6.90 13.88
C GLY A 239 7.00 -7.12 13.88
N LEU A 240 7.45 -8.36 13.95
CA LEU A 240 8.87 -8.72 13.87
C LEU A 240 9.46 -8.40 12.50
N LEU A 241 8.72 -8.67 11.43
CA LEU A 241 9.13 -8.34 10.06
C LEU A 241 9.34 -6.83 9.91
N LEU A 242 8.37 -6.05 10.35
CA LEU A 242 8.45 -4.58 10.29
C LEU A 242 9.62 -4.03 11.11
N ALA A 243 9.84 -4.56 12.31
CA ALA A 243 10.98 -4.17 13.14
C ALA A 243 12.31 -4.42 12.41
N SER A 244 12.48 -5.59 11.80
CA SER A 244 13.68 -5.94 11.04
C SER A 244 13.85 -5.09 9.78
N MET A 245 12.79 -4.90 9.01
CA MET A 245 12.85 -4.16 7.75
C MET A 245 13.09 -2.66 7.93
N LEU A 246 12.60 -2.09 9.03
CA LEU A 246 12.59 -0.65 9.29
C LEU A 246 13.67 -0.19 10.28
N GLU A 247 14.65 -1.05 10.56
CA GLU A 247 15.86 -0.64 11.28
C GLU A 247 16.55 0.51 10.53
N GLY A 248 16.76 1.65 11.21
CA GLY A 248 17.35 2.86 10.62
C GLY A 248 16.35 3.94 10.20
N GLY A 249 15.07 3.73 10.47
CA GLY A 249 14.02 4.73 10.27
C GLY A 249 13.23 4.56 8.97
N ARG A 250 12.11 5.28 8.90
CA ARG A 250 11.19 5.31 7.75
C ARG A 250 11.20 6.68 7.11
N ARG A 251 11.41 6.72 5.81
CA ARG A 251 11.32 7.96 5.02
C ARG A 251 9.98 8.13 4.33
N ASP A 252 9.32 7.02 4.06
CA ASP A 252 8.00 6.96 3.44
C ASP A 252 7.02 6.18 4.30
N ASP A 253 5.74 6.28 3.96
CA ASP A 253 4.71 5.45 4.54
C ASP A 253 4.98 3.97 4.19
N VAL A 254 4.53 3.09 5.05
CA VAL A 254 4.61 1.64 4.83
C VAL A 254 3.25 1.03 5.05
N CYS A 255 2.74 0.37 4.03
CA CYS A 255 1.52 -0.42 4.10
C CYS A 255 1.82 -1.88 3.78
N VAL A 256 1.32 -2.80 4.61
CA VAL A 256 1.49 -4.24 4.41
C VAL A 256 0.18 -4.96 4.71
N LEU A 257 -0.24 -5.83 3.80
CA LEU A 257 -1.24 -6.87 4.04
C LEU A 257 -0.53 -8.22 4.14
N ASP A 258 -0.67 -8.89 5.27
CA ASP A 258 -0.18 -10.25 5.53
C ASP A 258 -1.39 -11.20 5.48
N ILE A 259 -1.49 -11.95 4.41
CA ILE A 259 -2.62 -12.83 4.10
C ILE A 259 -2.17 -14.27 4.31
N ARG A 260 -2.90 -15.02 5.12
CA ARG A 260 -2.55 -16.41 5.46
C ARG A 260 -3.69 -17.36 5.18
N ALA A 261 -3.37 -18.42 4.43
CA ALA A 261 -4.25 -19.56 4.28
C ALA A 261 -4.19 -20.43 5.55
N PRO A 262 -5.34 -20.86 6.10
CA PRO A 262 -5.34 -21.74 7.27
C PRO A 262 -4.68 -23.07 6.93
N LEU A 263 -4.10 -23.71 7.93
CA LEU A 263 -3.72 -25.11 7.83
C LEU A 263 -4.99 -25.95 7.68
N ASP A 264 -4.93 -27.02 6.90
CA ASP A 264 -6.05 -27.98 6.86
C ASP A 264 -6.28 -28.52 8.30
N ALA A 265 -7.53 -28.54 8.72
CA ALA A 265 -7.89 -29.18 9.99
C ALA A 265 -7.45 -30.65 9.93
N ARG A 266 -6.55 -31.04 10.85
CA ARG A 266 -6.12 -32.43 11.00
C ARG A 266 -7.23 -33.24 11.62
#